data_c2bcff83b03b4901afa30fa45d1352c8
#
_entry.id   c2bcff83b03b4901afa30fa45d1352c8
#
_cell.length_a   1.000
_cell.length_b   1.000
_cell.length_c   1.000
_cell.angle_alpha   90.00
_cell.angle_beta   90.00
_cell.angle_gamma   90.00
#
_symmetry.space_group_name_H-M   'P 1'
#
loop_
_entity.id
_entity.type
_entity.pdbx_description
1 polymer ?
#
loop_
_entity_poly.entity_id
_entity_poly.type
_entity_poly.pdbx_seq_one_letter_code
_entity_poly.pdbx_strand_id
1 'polypeptide(L)'
;MTRVHDELGKAVLFSDLGLVAREIGQFDEALRYYEQSLVLMRRLNNQGGVADAWRMMGRTFAVQKRYEDAIACCHTSQSIAERSRDELRIGGARYVLAQCYEDLGQLQMAIQLLEQVVRMDRKYDLPKLAENVARLERLRARLDAEPPTPQPRESRA
;
A
#
# COMPACT_ATOMS: atom_id res chain seq x y z
N MET A 1 -4.68 -29.52 16.25
CA MET A 1 -5.51 -28.29 16.09
C MET A 1 -5.00 -27.09 16.91
N THR A 2 -4.58 -27.27 18.15
CA THR A 2 -4.11 -26.19 19.04
C THR A 2 -2.88 -25.42 18.52
N ARG A 3 -1.90 -26.11 17.91
CA ARG A 3 -0.62 -25.51 17.47
C ARG A 3 -0.77 -24.50 16.31
N VAL A 4 -1.66 -24.78 15.37
CA VAL A 4 -1.93 -23.89 14.21
C VAL A 4 -2.62 -22.60 14.66
N HIS A 5 -3.58 -22.71 15.58
CA HIS A 5 -4.23 -21.54 16.16
C HIS A 5 -3.26 -20.67 16.97
N ASP A 6 -2.32 -21.29 17.68
CA ASP A 6 -1.28 -20.59 18.42
C ASP A 6 -0.31 -19.84 17.49
N GLU A 7 0.11 -20.46 16.38
CA GLU A 7 0.98 -19.80 15.38
C GLU A 7 0.27 -18.66 14.65
N LEU A 8 -1.01 -18.81 14.33
CA LEU A 8 -1.80 -17.72 13.75
C LEU A 8 -1.95 -16.55 14.73
N GLY A 9 -2.27 -16.84 15.99
CA GLY A 9 -2.34 -15.82 17.04
C GLY A 9 -1.03 -15.07 17.22
N LYS A 10 0.11 -15.77 17.18
CA LYS A 10 1.44 -15.12 17.20
C LYS A 10 1.69 -14.24 15.99
N ALA A 11 1.33 -14.69 14.80
CA ALA A 11 1.50 -13.90 13.59
C ALA A 11 0.68 -12.61 13.62
N VAL A 12 -0.56 -12.66 14.10
CA VAL A 12 -1.41 -11.49 14.32
C VAL A 12 -0.79 -10.56 15.36
N LEU A 13 -0.35 -11.11 16.50
CA LEU A 13 0.30 -10.31 17.55
C LEU A 13 1.54 -9.57 17.02
N PHE A 14 2.38 -10.21 16.21
CA PHE A 14 3.52 -9.51 15.59
C PHE A 14 3.07 -8.40 14.64
N SER A 15 1.99 -8.59 13.89
CA SER A 15 1.43 -7.52 13.05
C SER A 15 0.95 -6.33 13.88
N ASP A 16 0.29 -6.58 15.01
CA ASP A 16 -0.20 -5.54 15.92
C ASP A 16 0.97 -4.80 16.60
N LEU A 17 1.99 -5.53 17.06
CA LEU A 17 3.21 -4.95 17.62
C LEU A 17 3.93 -4.09 16.57
N GLY A 18 4.01 -4.55 15.33
CA GLY A 18 4.55 -3.78 14.22
C GLY A 18 3.78 -2.49 13.96
N LEU A 19 2.44 -2.55 14.03
CA LEU A 19 1.61 -1.36 13.90
C LEU A 19 1.90 -0.35 15.02
N VAL A 20 1.92 -0.79 16.28
CA VAL A 20 2.23 0.07 17.42
C VAL A 20 3.63 0.68 17.29
N ALA A 21 4.64 -0.14 16.99
CA ALA A 21 6.01 0.33 16.80
C ALA A 21 6.11 1.40 15.71
N ARG A 22 5.40 1.23 14.58
CA ARG A 22 5.33 2.24 13.51
C ARG A 22 4.68 3.53 14.01
N GLU A 23 3.56 3.46 14.72
CA GLU A 23 2.84 4.64 15.21
C GLU A 23 3.68 5.48 16.21
N ILE A 24 4.55 4.84 16.98
CA ILE A 24 5.49 5.54 17.88
C ILE A 24 6.85 5.88 17.23
N GLY A 25 7.00 5.66 15.92
CA GLY A 25 8.19 6.00 15.15
C GLY A 25 9.37 5.03 15.24
N GLN A 26 9.16 3.84 15.83
CA GLN A 26 10.16 2.78 15.90
C GLN A 26 10.12 1.92 14.63
N PHE A 27 10.53 2.49 13.51
CA PHE A 27 10.35 1.89 12.18
C PHE A 27 11.12 0.59 11.97
N ASP A 28 12.36 0.50 12.45
CA ASP A 28 13.16 -0.72 12.31
C ASP A 28 12.58 -1.88 13.13
N GLU A 29 12.02 -1.56 14.29
CA GLU A 29 11.33 -2.55 15.11
C GLU A 29 10.01 -2.98 14.48
N ALA A 30 9.26 -2.05 13.92
CA ALA A 30 8.05 -2.34 13.15
C ALA A 30 8.32 -3.31 12.00
N LEU A 31 9.37 -3.05 11.21
CA LEU A 31 9.77 -3.93 10.11
C LEU A 31 10.13 -5.34 10.61
N ARG A 32 10.89 -5.45 11.71
CA ARG A 32 11.21 -6.76 12.32
C ARG A 32 9.97 -7.53 12.75
N TYR A 33 8.98 -6.88 13.34
CA TYR A 33 7.72 -7.52 13.72
C TYR A 33 6.93 -7.98 12.47
N TYR A 34 6.84 -7.17 11.42
CA TYR A 34 6.17 -7.59 10.19
C TYR A 34 6.89 -8.74 9.48
N GLU A 35 8.21 -8.80 9.51
CA GLU A 35 8.99 -9.93 9.00
C GLU A 35 8.69 -11.21 9.78
N GLN A 36 8.59 -11.15 11.11
CA GLN A 36 8.21 -12.30 11.94
C GLN A 36 6.79 -12.78 11.62
N SER A 37 5.85 -11.85 11.48
CA SER A 37 4.49 -12.17 11.04
C SER A 37 4.49 -12.84 9.66
N LEU A 38 5.24 -12.28 8.70
CA LEU A 38 5.38 -12.80 7.35
C LEU A 38 5.86 -14.25 7.32
N VAL A 39 6.88 -14.58 8.13
CA VAL A 39 7.42 -15.95 8.23
C VAL A 39 6.35 -16.92 8.71
N LEU A 40 5.59 -16.55 9.74
CA LEU A 40 4.51 -17.40 10.28
C LEU A 40 3.35 -17.54 9.29
N MET A 41 2.93 -16.43 8.65
CA MET A 41 1.85 -16.45 7.66
C MET A 41 2.21 -17.33 6.44
N ARG A 42 3.48 -17.32 6.01
CA ARG A 42 3.98 -18.25 4.97
C ARG A 42 3.91 -19.71 5.40
N ARG A 43 4.34 -20.03 6.62
CA ARG A 43 4.25 -21.40 7.15
C ARG A 43 2.81 -21.91 7.21
N LEU A 44 1.88 -21.02 7.52
CA LEU A 44 0.46 -21.32 7.58
C LEU A 44 -0.25 -21.33 6.20
N ASN A 45 0.48 -21.10 5.11
CA ASN A 45 -0.09 -20.87 3.77
C ASN A 45 -1.18 -19.79 3.73
N ASN A 46 -1.16 -18.84 4.66
CA ASN A 46 -2.09 -17.73 4.72
C ASN A 46 -1.67 -16.61 3.77
N GLN A 47 -2.07 -16.72 2.50
CA GLN A 47 -1.69 -15.75 1.46
C GLN A 47 -2.22 -14.34 1.74
N GLY A 48 -3.40 -14.21 2.36
CA GLY A 48 -3.94 -12.92 2.79
C GLY A 48 -3.04 -12.26 3.84
N GLY A 49 -2.63 -13.00 4.86
CA GLY A 49 -1.69 -12.51 5.88
C GLY A 49 -0.33 -12.15 5.30
N VAL A 50 0.16 -12.93 4.31
CA VAL A 50 1.41 -12.62 3.59
C VAL A 50 1.28 -11.29 2.84
N ALA A 51 0.18 -11.07 2.12
CA ALA A 51 -0.07 -9.82 1.41
C ALA A 51 -0.16 -8.63 2.37
N ASP A 52 -0.85 -8.79 3.51
CA ASP A 52 -0.98 -7.74 4.52
C ASP A 52 0.38 -7.37 5.14
N ALA A 53 1.23 -8.35 5.47
CA ALA A 53 2.56 -8.09 5.99
C ALA A 53 3.41 -7.26 5.01
N TRP A 54 3.42 -7.62 3.74
CA TRP A 54 4.11 -6.83 2.70
C TRP A 54 3.56 -5.40 2.59
N ARG A 55 2.25 -5.22 2.61
CA ARG A 55 1.62 -3.91 2.58
C ARG A 55 1.99 -3.07 3.79
N MET A 56 2.03 -3.66 5.00
CA MET A 56 2.41 -2.95 6.22
C MET A 56 3.88 -2.53 6.22
N MET A 57 4.78 -3.36 5.69
CA MET A 57 6.18 -2.98 5.46
C MET A 57 6.25 -1.81 4.46
N GLY A 58 5.52 -1.88 3.36
CA GLY A 58 5.44 -0.80 2.38
C GLY A 58 4.98 0.53 2.98
N ARG A 59 3.95 0.51 3.84
CA ARG A 59 3.52 1.71 4.58
C ARG A 59 4.59 2.25 5.52
N THR A 60 5.36 1.38 6.14
CA THR A 60 6.46 1.78 7.04
C THR A 60 7.57 2.46 6.24
N PHE A 61 7.96 1.90 5.10
CA PHE A 61 8.93 2.53 4.21
C PHE A 61 8.44 3.87 3.64
N ALA A 62 7.16 3.97 3.31
CA ALA A 62 6.57 5.23 2.82
C ALA A 62 6.66 6.36 3.86
N VAL A 63 6.37 6.07 5.14
CA VAL A 63 6.54 7.05 6.23
C VAL A 63 8.00 7.48 6.39
N GLN A 64 8.96 6.58 6.16
CA GLN A 64 10.39 6.88 6.13
C GLN A 64 10.85 7.60 4.84
N LYS A 65 9.94 7.88 3.90
CA LYS A 65 10.22 8.43 2.57
C LYS A 65 11.12 7.55 1.69
N ARG A 66 11.18 6.26 2.01
CA ARG A 66 11.86 5.23 1.22
C ARG A 66 10.90 4.68 0.18
N TYR A 67 10.57 5.51 -0.80
CA TYR A 67 9.47 5.22 -1.73
C TYR A 67 9.73 4.03 -2.65
N GLU A 68 10.97 3.78 -3.07
CA GLU A 68 11.32 2.61 -3.89
C GLU A 68 11.04 1.30 -3.14
N ASP A 69 11.47 1.22 -1.88
CA ASP A 69 11.21 0.06 -1.03
C ASP A 69 9.70 -0.11 -0.76
N ALA A 70 9.01 1.00 -0.51
CA ALA A 70 7.57 1.03 -0.29
C ALA A 70 6.79 0.51 -1.52
N ILE A 71 7.14 0.99 -2.71
CA ILE A 71 6.54 0.59 -3.98
C ILE A 71 6.78 -0.89 -4.25
N ALA A 72 8.02 -1.39 -4.06
CA ALA A 72 8.35 -2.80 -4.25
C ALA A 72 7.53 -3.71 -3.32
N CYS A 73 7.42 -3.36 -2.04
CA CYS A 73 6.60 -4.09 -1.07
C CYS A 73 5.11 -4.11 -1.47
N CYS A 74 4.57 -2.97 -1.88
CA CYS A 74 3.16 -2.86 -2.26
C CYS A 74 2.84 -3.60 -3.55
N HIS A 75 3.73 -3.62 -4.54
CA HIS A 75 3.57 -4.45 -5.73
C HIS A 75 3.59 -5.95 -5.41
N THR A 76 4.46 -6.37 -4.48
CA THR A 76 4.46 -7.75 -3.99
C THR A 76 3.13 -8.09 -3.32
N SER A 77 2.63 -7.23 -2.43
CA SER A 77 1.32 -7.39 -1.79
C SER A 77 0.19 -7.49 -2.81
N GLN A 78 0.16 -6.56 -3.77
CA GLN A 78 -0.86 -6.55 -4.83
C GLN A 78 -0.83 -7.83 -5.67
N SER A 79 0.34 -8.27 -6.12
CA SER A 79 0.49 -9.50 -6.92
C SER A 79 -0.02 -10.75 -6.18
N ILE A 80 0.21 -10.84 -4.87
CA ILE A 80 -0.32 -11.95 -4.05
C ILE A 80 -1.84 -11.88 -3.97
N ALA A 81 -2.38 -10.69 -3.70
CA ALA A 81 -3.82 -10.47 -3.59
C ALA A 81 -4.55 -10.72 -4.94
N GLU A 82 -3.94 -10.37 -6.07
CA GLU A 82 -4.48 -10.63 -7.41
C GLU A 82 -4.62 -12.12 -7.70
N ARG A 83 -3.64 -12.94 -7.31
CA ARG A 83 -3.71 -14.42 -7.46
C ARG A 83 -4.88 -15.03 -6.69
N SER A 84 -5.21 -14.47 -5.54
CA SER A 84 -6.36 -14.90 -4.72
C SER A 84 -7.65 -14.15 -5.05
N ARG A 85 -7.64 -13.22 -6.00
CA ARG A 85 -8.77 -12.33 -6.36
C ARG A 85 -9.34 -11.57 -5.16
N ASP A 86 -8.47 -11.17 -4.23
CA ASP A 86 -8.84 -10.43 -3.04
C ASP A 86 -8.86 -8.93 -3.34
N GLU A 87 -10.00 -8.44 -3.79
CA GLU A 87 -10.18 -7.05 -4.21
C GLU A 87 -9.88 -6.04 -3.10
N LEU A 88 -10.23 -6.37 -1.83
CA LEU A 88 -9.98 -5.48 -0.71
C LEU A 88 -8.48 -5.30 -0.45
N ARG A 89 -7.70 -6.38 -0.51
CA ARG A 89 -6.25 -6.32 -0.36
C ARG A 89 -5.57 -5.65 -1.55
N ILE A 90 -6.06 -5.89 -2.76
CA ILE A 90 -5.62 -5.17 -3.97
C ILE A 90 -5.81 -3.67 -3.78
N GLY A 91 -7.00 -3.24 -3.34
CA GLY A 91 -7.29 -1.84 -3.06
C GLY A 91 -6.41 -1.25 -1.96
N GLY A 92 -6.15 -2.00 -0.89
CA GLY A 92 -5.25 -1.59 0.18
C GLY A 92 -3.81 -1.34 -0.29
N ALA A 93 -3.27 -2.21 -1.16
CA ALA A 93 -1.95 -2.01 -1.76
C ALA A 93 -1.92 -0.79 -2.70
N ARG A 94 -2.93 -0.64 -3.55
CA ARG A 94 -3.07 0.51 -4.46
C ARG A 94 -3.18 1.84 -3.72
N TYR A 95 -3.85 1.86 -2.57
CA TYR A 95 -3.93 3.05 -1.72
C TYR A 95 -2.54 3.53 -1.28
N VAL A 96 -1.67 2.62 -0.84
CA VAL A 96 -0.30 2.96 -0.44
C VAL A 96 0.54 3.37 -1.65
N LEU A 97 0.42 2.67 -2.78
CA LEU A 97 1.08 3.05 -4.02
C LEU A 97 0.68 4.46 -4.47
N ALA A 98 -0.62 4.79 -4.44
CA ALA A 98 -1.10 6.12 -4.77
C ALA A 98 -0.47 7.19 -3.87
N GLN A 99 -0.31 6.90 -2.57
CA GLN A 99 0.38 7.81 -1.65
C GLN A 99 1.85 8.00 -2.04
N CYS A 100 2.58 6.93 -2.33
CA CYS A 100 3.99 7.02 -2.73
C CYS A 100 4.16 7.85 -4.01
N TYR A 101 3.32 7.62 -5.02
CA TYR A 101 3.39 8.38 -6.28
C TYR A 101 2.97 9.84 -6.12
N GLU A 102 1.99 10.14 -5.24
CA GLU A 102 1.65 11.52 -4.90
C GLU A 102 2.83 12.25 -4.24
N ASP A 103 3.48 11.62 -3.27
CA ASP A 103 4.63 12.18 -2.56
C ASP A 103 5.86 12.38 -3.47
N LEU A 104 6.00 11.52 -4.49
CA LEU A 104 7.00 11.64 -5.55
C LEU A 104 6.65 12.69 -6.63
N GLY A 105 5.48 13.32 -6.55
CA GLY A 105 5.00 14.27 -7.56
C GLY A 105 4.51 13.61 -8.85
N GLN A 106 4.40 12.29 -8.91
CA GLN A 106 3.92 11.54 -10.07
C GLN A 106 2.38 11.49 -10.07
N LEU A 107 1.77 12.67 -10.24
CA LEU A 107 0.34 12.90 -10.04
C LEU A 107 -0.54 12.01 -10.93
N GLN A 108 -0.14 11.80 -12.18
CA GLN A 108 -0.89 10.96 -13.12
C GLN A 108 -1.04 9.51 -12.61
N MET A 109 0.06 8.93 -12.12
CA MET A 109 0.07 7.58 -11.56
C MET A 109 -0.76 7.49 -10.28
N ALA A 110 -0.62 8.49 -9.40
CA ALA A 110 -1.39 8.58 -8.16
C ALA A 110 -2.90 8.65 -8.46
N ILE A 111 -3.33 9.46 -9.42
CA ILE A 111 -4.73 9.60 -9.84
C ILE A 111 -5.27 8.27 -10.37
N GLN A 112 -4.56 7.60 -11.28
CA GLN A 112 -5.01 6.32 -11.85
C GLN A 112 -5.23 5.25 -10.77
N LEU A 113 -4.33 5.15 -9.80
CA LEU A 113 -4.45 4.22 -8.69
C LEU A 113 -5.60 4.59 -7.75
N LEU A 114 -5.72 5.88 -7.41
CA LEU A 114 -6.76 6.35 -6.51
C LEU A 114 -8.16 6.23 -7.11
N GLU A 115 -8.31 6.37 -8.43
CA GLU A 115 -9.57 6.08 -9.13
C GLU A 115 -10.02 4.62 -8.94
N GLN A 116 -9.07 3.68 -8.97
CA GLN A 116 -9.36 2.27 -8.74
C GLN A 116 -9.75 2.02 -7.28
N VAL A 117 -9.08 2.69 -6.34
CA VAL A 117 -9.44 2.65 -4.91
C VAL A 117 -10.85 3.19 -4.69
N VAL A 118 -11.19 4.35 -5.24
CA VAL A 118 -12.53 4.96 -5.12
C VAL A 118 -13.62 4.05 -5.71
N ARG A 119 -13.35 3.39 -6.83
CA ARG A 119 -14.30 2.41 -7.39
C ARG A 119 -14.56 1.25 -6.44
N MET A 120 -13.50 0.73 -5.82
CA MET A 120 -13.61 -0.34 -4.82
C MET A 120 -14.35 0.15 -3.56
N ASP A 121 -14.01 1.35 -3.06
CA ASP A 121 -14.67 1.93 -1.90
C ASP A 121 -16.18 2.08 -2.11
N ARG A 122 -16.61 2.49 -3.30
CA ARG A 122 -18.03 2.55 -3.67
C ARG A 122 -18.68 1.17 -3.74
N LYS A 123 -17.99 0.20 -4.33
CA LYS A 123 -18.51 -1.16 -4.48
C LYS A 123 -18.79 -1.82 -3.13
N TYR A 124 -17.96 -1.56 -2.13
CA TYR A 124 -18.01 -2.19 -0.82
C TYR A 124 -18.50 -1.26 0.30
N ASP A 125 -18.95 -0.06 -0.05
CA ASP A 125 -19.39 0.97 0.91
C ASP A 125 -18.38 1.21 2.05
N LEU A 126 -17.13 1.43 1.67
CA LEU A 126 -16.03 1.57 2.63
C LEU A 126 -15.99 2.97 3.26
N PRO A 127 -15.60 3.08 4.53
CA PRO A 127 -15.70 4.33 5.31
C PRO A 127 -14.80 5.45 4.78
N LYS A 128 -13.77 5.14 3.97
CA LYS A 128 -12.85 6.13 3.40
C LYS A 128 -13.28 6.71 2.05
N LEU A 129 -14.44 6.30 1.52
CA LEU A 129 -14.91 6.75 0.21
C LEU A 129 -14.90 8.28 0.06
N ALA A 130 -15.50 9.01 1.00
CA ALA A 130 -15.58 10.48 0.93
C ALA A 130 -14.19 11.14 0.98
N GLU A 131 -13.30 10.64 1.84
CA GLU A 131 -11.92 11.13 1.95
C GLU A 131 -11.14 10.89 0.64
N ASN A 132 -11.25 9.69 0.07
CA ASN A 132 -10.55 9.32 -1.15
C ASN A 132 -11.09 10.06 -2.39
N VAL A 133 -12.39 10.31 -2.46
CA VAL A 133 -12.99 11.16 -3.51
C VAL A 133 -12.42 12.58 -3.43
N ALA A 134 -12.45 13.20 -2.25
CA ALA A 134 -11.93 14.55 -2.07
C ALA A 134 -10.42 14.63 -2.39
N ARG A 135 -9.66 13.60 -2.04
CA ARG A 135 -8.24 13.50 -2.38
C ARG A 135 -8.03 13.40 -3.90
N LEU A 136 -8.82 12.59 -4.59
CA LEU A 136 -8.77 12.45 -6.04
C LEU A 136 -9.06 13.77 -6.76
N GLU A 137 -10.05 14.52 -6.31
CA GLU A 137 -10.37 15.84 -6.86
C GLU A 137 -9.23 16.84 -6.67
N ARG A 138 -8.60 16.85 -5.49
CA ARG A 138 -7.41 17.71 -5.25
C ARG A 138 -6.24 17.35 -6.16
N LEU A 139 -5.98 16.06 -6.40
CA LEU A 139 -4.89 15.63 -7.28
C LEU A 139 -5.14 16.02 -8.73
N ARG A 140 -6.37 15.90 -9.21
CA ARG A 140 -6.77 16.34 -10.55
C ARG A 140 -6.58 17.84 -10.71
N ALA A 141 -7.03 18.64 -9.75
CA ALA A 141 -6.85 20.09 -9.77
C ALA A 141 -5.36 20.50 -9.77
N ARG A 142 -4.52 19.77 -9.03
CA ARG A 142 -3.06 20.00 -9.06
C ARG A 142 -2.46 19.67 -10.42
N LEU A 143 -2.86 18.55 -11.04
CA LEU A 143 -2.37 18.15 -12.37
C LEU A 143 -2.78 19.18 -13.44
N ASP A 144 -4.01 19.67 -13.40
CA ASP A 144 -4.51 20.68 -14.35
C ASP A 144 -3.81 22.04 -14.19
N ALA A 145 -3.29 22.35 -13.00
CA ALA A 145 -2.54 23.56 -12.72
C ALA A 145 -1.05 23.47 -13.09
N GLU A 146 -0.52 22.29 -13.39
CA GLU A 146 0.85 22.13 -13.83
C GLU A 146 1.03 22.66 -15.28
N PRO A 147 2.06 23.50 -15.55
CA PRO A 147 2.32 23.95 -16.91
C PRO A 147 2.65 22.75 -17.80
N PRO A 148 2.22 22.75 -19.07
CA PRO A 148 2.50 21.65 -19.99
C PRO A 148 4.01 21.41 -20.07
N THR A 149 4.41 20.14 -19.89
CA THR A 149 5.80 19.72 -19.98
C THR A 149 6.36 20.17 -21.34
N PRO A 150 7.48 20.92 -21.42
CA PRO A 150 8.04 21.32 -22.70
C PRO A 150 8.34 20.08 -23.53
N GLN A 151 7.71 19.97 -24.69
CA GLN A 151 8.02 18.89 -25.64
C GLN A 151 9.50 18.99 -26.01
N PRO A 152 10.23 17.87 -26.07
CA PRO A 152 11.59 17.88 -26.58
C PRO A 152 11.55 18.50 -27.97
N ARG A 153 12.31 19.58 -28.18
CA ARG A 153 12.47 20.17 -29.51
C ARG A 153 13.04 19.09 -30.40
N GLU A 154 12.23 18.63 -31.35
CA GLU A 154 12.76 17.84 -32.47
C GLU A 154 13.91 18.63 -33.08
N SER A 155 15.12 18.11 -32.91
CA SER A 155 16.30 18.63 -33.57
C SER A 155 16.06 18.42 -35.09
N ARG A 156 15.62 19.48 -35.76
CA ARG A 156 15.68 19.51 -37.22
C ARG A 156 17.16 19.48 -37.61
N ALA A 157 17.57 18.29 -38.03
CA ALA A 157 18.80 18.12 -38.81
C ALA A 157 18.56 18.57 -40.24
#